data_afa20ec4897f42994dcea8a07b1f4545
#
_entry.id   afa20ec4897f42994dcea8a07b1f4545
#
_cell.length_a   1.000
_cell.length_b   1.000
_cell.length_c   1.000
_cell.angle_alpha   90.00
_cell.angle_beta   90.00
_cell.angle_gamma   90.00
#
_symmetry.space_group_name_H-M   'P 1'
#
loop_
_entity.id
_entity.type
_entity.pdbx_description
1 polymer ?
#
loop_
_entity_poly.entity_id
_entity_poly.type
_entity_poly.pdbx_seq_one_letter_code
_entity_poly.pdbx_strand_id
1 'polypeptide(L)'
;MTIDDLALTFHPELGCKTAIHLLDCFGSVEAIYAATTDELIDRAKLKASLAQSLARRECHRAAEQELNFCTRNNIRPIAVGDAEYPVHLLECPDYPHVVYVKGDIDFNCGHWLSMVGTRKATPYGDKVCDRLIGELAAIFPDLVVVSGLAY
;
A
#
# COMPACT_ATOMS: atom_id res chain seq x y z
N MET A 1 -11.52 -2.07 -4.30
CA MET A 1 -10.51 -3.15 -4.22
C MET A 1 -11.12 -4.49 -4.61
N THR A 2 -10.46 -5.27 -5.44
CA THR A 2 -10.83 -6.61 -5.89
C THR A 2 -9.87 -7.67 -5.33
N ILE A 3 -10.19 -8.96 -5.50
CA ILE A 3 -9.26 -10.03 -5.13
C ILE A 3 -8.02 -10.02 -6.04
N ASP A 4 -8.16 -9.57 -7.28
CA ASP A 4 -7.07 -9.43 -8.24
C ASP A 4 -6.05 -8.37 -7.76
N ASP A 5 -6.51 -7.23 -7.21
CA ASP A 5 -5.63 -6.22 -6.59
C ASP A 5 -4.76 -6.83 -5.50
N LEU A 6 -5.38 -7.60 -4.62
CA LEU A 6 -4.69 -8.22 -3.51
C LEU A 6 -3.73 -9.32 -4.00
N ALA A 7 -4.17 -10.17 -4.94
CA ALA A 7 -3.34 -11.23 -5.51
C ALA A 7 -2.09 -10.68 -6.22
N LEU A 8 -2.18 -9.52 -6.86
CA LEU A 8 -1.05 -8.86 -7.51
C LEU A 8 0.10 -8.62 -6.53
N THR A 9 -0.21 -8.24 -5.28
CA THR A 9 0.80 -7.96 -4.24
C THR A 9 1.48 -9.19 -3.66
N PHE A 10 0.94 -10.39 -3.91
CA PHE A 10 1.46 -11.66 -3.37
C PHE A 10 2.50 -12.34 -4.26
N HIS A 11 2.73 -11.86 -5.48
CA HIS A 11 3.76 -12.42 -6.35
C HIS A 11 5.16 -12.04 -5.85
N PRO A 12 6.04 -13.02 -5.47
CA PRO A 12 7.32 -12.73 -4.82
C PRO A 12 8.28 -11.87 -5.65
N GLU A 13 8.17 -11.98 -6.98
CA GLU A 13 9.02 -11.23 -7.93
C GLU A 13 8.42 -9.87 -8.32
N LEU A 14 7.23 -9.52 -7.79
CA LEU A 14 6.49 -8.33 -8.14
C LEU A 14 6.57 -7.31 -7.02
N GLY A 15 7.54 -6.38 -7.09
CA GLY A 15 7.60 -5.23 -6.18
C GLY A 15 6.73 -4.06 -6.66
N CYS A 16 6.62 -3.01 -5.83
CA CYS A 16 5.78 -1.84 -6.11
C CYS A 16 6.03 -1.22 -7.49
N LYS A 17 7.29 -1.02 -7.88
CA LYS A 17 7.64 -0.46 -9.20
C LYS A 17 7.18 -1.33 -10.37
N THR A 18 7.24 -2.66 -10.20
CA THR A 18 6.76 -3.59 -11.24
C THR A 18 5.24 -3.56 -11.32
N ALA A 19 4.54 -3.44 -10.19
CA ALA A 19 3.09 -3.28 -10.16
C ALA A 19 2.64 -2.00 -10.88
N ILE A 20 3.28 -0.87 -10.57
CA ILE A 20 3.04 0.41 -11.24
C ILE A 20 3.27 0.29 -12.75
N HIS A 21 4.40 -0.28 -13.15
CA HIS A 21 4.72 -0.48 -14.58
C HIS A 21 3.70 -1.36 -15.29
N LEU A 22 3.20 -2.41 -14.64
CA LEU A 22 2.13 -3.25 -15.19
C LEU A 22 0.83 -2.46 -15.38
N LEU A 23 0.45 -1.64 -14.41
CA LEU A 23 -0.73 -0.78 -14.51
C LEU A 23 -0.58 0.25 -15.62
N ASP A 24 0.60 0.83 -15.80
CA ASP A 24 0.90 1.74 -16.92
C ASP A 24 0.77 1.05 -18.29
N CYS A 25 1.22 -0.21 -18.39
CA CYS A 25 1.15 -0.99 -19.64
C CYS A 25 -0.25 -1.48 -19.96
N PHE A 26 -1.04 -1.89 -18.97
CA PHE A 26 -2.32 -2.59 -19.19
C PHE A 26 -3.55 -1.79 -18.75
N GLY A 27 -3.39 -0.75 -17.97
CA GLY A 27 -4.45 0.17 -17.55
C GLY A 27 -5.24 -0.28 -16.33
N SER A 28 -5.37 -1.59 -16.06
CA SER A 28 -6.06 -2.10 -14.87
C SER A 28 -5.54 -3.48 -14.47
N VAL A 29 -5.82 -3.87 -13.21
CA VAL A 29 -5.42 -5.18 -12.70
C VAL A 29 -6.17 -6.30 -13.40
N GLU A 30 -7.43 -6.10 -13.72
CA GLU A 30 -8.23 -7.05 -14.51
C GLU A 30 -7.61 -7.29 -15.89
N ALA A 31 -7.13 -6.22 -16.54
CA ALA A 31 -6.45 -6.34 -17.84
C ALA A 31 -5.11 -7.07 -17.73
N ILE A 32 -4.37 -6.88 -16.63
CA ILE A 32 -3.13 -7.64 -16.35
C ILE A 32 -3.43 -9.14 -16.26
N TYR A 33 -4.47 -9.53 -15.51
CA TYR A 33 -4.85 -10.94 -15.34
C TYR A 33 -5.62 -11.54 -16.54
N ALA A 34 -6.10 -10.72 -17.46
CA ALA A 34 -6.69 -11.15 -18.72
C ALA A 34 -5.64 -11.32 -19.83
N ALA A 35 -4.44 -10.73 -19.66
CA ALA A 35 -3.38 -10.79 -20.65
C ALA A 35 -2.76 -12.19 -20.74
N THR A 36 -2.34 -12.56 -21.93
CA THR A 36 -1.57 -13.78 -22.17
C THR A 36 -0.14 -13.66 -21.66
N THR A 37 0.52 -14.80 -21.45
CA THR A 37 1.94 -14.81 -21.05
C THR A 37 2.81 -14.02 -22.03
N ASP A 38 2.56 -14.16 -23.33
CA ASP A 38 3.33 -13.48 -24.38
C ASP A 38 3.12 -11.95 -24.33
N GLU A 39 1.89 -11.50 -24.11
CA GLU A 39 1.60 -10.07 -23.95
C GLU A 39 2.28 -9.48 -22.71
N LEU A 40 2.29 -10.20 -21.59
CA LEU A 40 2.97 -9.78 -20.38
C LEU A 40 4.50 -9.67 -20.58
N ILE A 41 5.10 -10.59 -21.35
CA ILE A 41 6.52 -10.55 -21.70
C ILE A 41 6.80 -9.41 -22.68
N ASP A 42 6.01 -9.28 -23.75
CA ASP A 42 6.31 -8.36 -24.84
C ASP A 42 6.05 -6.89 -24.45
N ARG A 43 4.94 -6.60 -23.77
CA ARG A 43 4.55 -5.24 -23.40
C ARG A 43 5.22 -4.74 -22.14
N ALA A 44 5.22 -5.55 -21.07
CA ALA A 44 5.77 -5.15 -19.78
C ALA A 44 7.19 -5.68 -19.53
N LYS A 45 7.80 -6.40 -20.48
CA LYS A 45 9.16 -6.95 -20.37
C LYS A 45 9.37 -7.82 -19.13
N LEU A 46 8.32 -8.52 -18.71
CA LEU A 46 8.40 -9.40 -17.56
C LEU A 46 9.28 -10.63 -17.85
N LYS A 47 9.85 -11.19 -16.79
CA LYS A 47 10.45 -12.52 -16.85
C LYS A 47 9.37 -13.57 -17.10
N ALA A 48 9.69 -14.60 -17.84
CA ALA A 48 8.75 -15.68 -18.18
C ALA A 48 8.14 -16.35 -16.93
N SER A 49 8.90 -16.51 -15.84
CA SER A 49 8.41 -17.06 -14.56
C SER A 49 7.25 -16.24 -14.00
N LEU A 50 7.42 -14.92 -13.90
CA LEU A 50 6.41 -14.01 -13.36
C LEU A 50 5.18 -13.93 -14.29
N ALA A 51 5.40 -13.84 -15.60
CA ALA A 51 4.33 -13.79 -16.59
C ALA A 51 3.46 -15.07 -16.53
N GLN A 52 4.08 -16.24 -16.39
CA GLN A 52 3.36 -17.51 -16.24
C GLN A 52 2.59 -17.58 -14.91
N SER A 53 3.20 -17.13 -13.80
CA SER A 53 2.56 -17.10 -12.49
C SER A 53 1.32 -16.20 -12.48
N LEU A 54 1.39 -15.03 -13.11
CA LEU A 54 0.26 -14.11 -13.29
C LEU A 54 -0.84 -14.75 -14.14
N ALA A 55 -0.49 -15.30 -15.31
CA ALA A 55 -1.45 -15.93 -16.23
C ALA A 55 -2.16 -17.14 -15.59
N ARG A 56 -1.49 -17.88 -14.69
CA ARG A 56 -2.05 -19.01 -13.93
C ARG A 56 -2.78 -18.59 -12.66
N ARG A 57 -2.81 -17.32 -12.32
CA ARG A 57 -3.44 -16.81 -11.10
C ARG A 57 -2.95 -17.50 -9.81
N GLU A 58 -1.66 -17.84 -9.73
CA GLU A 58 -1.09 -18.67 -8.67
C GLU A 58 -1.25 -18.07 -7.26
N CYS A 59 -1.33 -16.74 -7.14
CA CYS A 59 -1.42 -16.05 -5.85
C CYS A 59 -2.84 -15.80 -5.35
N HIS A 60 -3.89 -16.13 -6.12
CA HIS A 60 -5.27 -15.85 -5.75
C HIS A 60 -5.71 -16.56 -4.46
N ARG A 61 -5.31 -17.81 -4.28
CA ARG A 61 -5.62 -18.55 -3.04
C ARG A 61 -5.01 -17.89 -1.80
N ALA A 62 -3.78 -17.37 -1.90
CA ALA A 62 -3.15 -16.64 -0.80
C ALA A 62 -3.87 -15.32 -0.53
N ALA A 63 -4.28 -14.61 -1.59
CA ALA A 63 -5.06 -13.39 -1.47
C ALA A 63 -6.43 -13.60 -0.81
N GLU A 64 -7.12 -14.71 -1.14
CA GLU A 64 -8.39 -15.09 -0.48
C GLU A 64 -8.19 -15.37 1.02
N GLN A 65 -7.11 -16.06 1.39
CA GLN A 65 -6.78 -16.32 2.78
C GLN A 65 -6.49 -15.03 3.55
N GLU A 66 -5.75 -14.10 2.92
CA GLU A 66 -5.45 -12.80 3.49
C GLU A 66 -6.71 -11.94 3.64
N LEU A 67 -7.58 -11.92 2.65
CA LEU A 67 -8.85 -11.18 2.74
C LEU A 67 -9.73 -11.71 3.88
N ASN A 68 -9.78 -13.03 4.06
CA ASN A 68 -10.47 -13.65 5.18
C ASN A 68 -9.84 -13.29 6.53
N PHE A 69 -8.50 -13.24 6.60
CA PHE A 69 -7.78 -12.77 7.80
C PHE A 69 -8.11 -11.32 8.10
N CYS A 70 -8.05 -10.45 7.11
CA CYS A 70 -8.37 -9.03 7.23
C CYS A 70 -9.79 -8.83 7.78
N THR A 71 -10.76 -9.53 7.20
CA THR A 71 -12.17 -9.47 7.63
C THR A 71 -12.33 -9.87 9.10
N ARG A 72 -11.70 -10.97 9.54
CA ARG A 72 -11.77 -11.45 10.92
C ARG A 72 -11.11 -10.53 11.94
N ASN A 73 -10.15 -9.71 11.50
CA ASN A 73 -9.36 -8.84 12.37
C ASN A 73 -9.74 -7.35 12.25
N ASN A 74 -10.85 -7.03 11.56
CA ASN A 74 -11.29 -5.67 11.27
C ASN A 74 -10.17 -4.83 10.60
N ILE A 75 -9.49 -5.43 9.63
CA ILE A 75 -8.50 -4.79 8.76
C ILE A 75 -9.17 -4.58 7.39
N ARG A 76 -9.04 -3.39 6.83
CA ARG A 76 -9.53 -3.05 5.49
C ARG A 76 -8.36 -2.93 4.53
N PRO A 77 -8.20 -3.83 3.56
CA PRO A 77 -7.28 -3.60 2.46
C PRO A 77 -7.92 -2.60 1.47
N ILE A 78 -7.12 -1.62 1.04
CA ILE A 78 -7.52 -0.53 0.15
C ILE A 78 -6.52 -0.50 -1.00
N ALA A 79 -7.00 -0.57 -2.24
CA ALA A 79 -6.16 -0.57 -3.42
C ALA A 79 -6.07 0.83 -4.06
N VAL A 80 -5.04 1.02 -4.86
CA VAL A 80 -4.94 2.20 -5.74
C VAL A 80 -6.19 2.28 -6.62
N GLY A 81 -6.81 3.47 -6.65
CA GLY A 81 -8.07 3.72 -7.34
C GLY A 81 -9.32 3.64 -6.47
N ASP A 82 -9.24 3.07 -5.26
CA ASP A 82 -10.32 3.20 -4.28
C ASP A 82 -10.35 4.64 -3.74
N ALA A 83 -11.55 5.16 -3.46
CA ALA A 83 -11.74 6.52 -2.96
C ALA A 83 -11.05 6.79 -1.61
N GLU A 84 -10.88 5.74 -0.81
CA GLU A 84 -10.21 5.81 0.50
C GLU A 84 -8.68 5.66 0.42
N TYR A 85 -8.10 5.41 -0.76
CA TYR A 85 -6.66 5.27 -0.90
C TYR A 85 -5.93 6.58 -0.56
N PRO A 86 -4.86 6.56 0.25
CA PRO A 86 -4.14 7.76 0.63
C PRO A 86 -3.48 8.43 -0.58
N VAL A 87 -4.05 9.53 -1.09
CA VAL A 87 -3.57 10.20 -2.32
C VAL A 87 -2.12 10.67 -2.22
N HIS A 88 -1.66 11.04 -1.01
CA HIS A 88 -0.27 11.44 -0.78
C HIS A 88 0.75 10.34 -1.05
N LEU A 89 0.36 9.06 -0.96
CA LEU A 89 1.26 7.95 -1.33
C LEU A 89 1.54 7.91 -2.83
N LEU A 90 0.63 8.40 -3.68
CA LEU A 90 0.82 8.41 -5.13
C LEU A 90 1.96 9.34 -5.58
N GLU A 91 2.40 10.26 -4.71
CA GLU A 91 3.57 11.11 -4.97
C GLU A 91 4.90 10.32 -4.84
N CYS A 92 4.87 9.13 -4.21
CA CYS A 92 6.04 8.28 -4.08
C CYS A 92 6.24 7.46 -5.37
N PRO A 93 7.48 7.34 -5.89
CA PRO A 93 7.73 6.59 -7.13
C PRO A 93 7.58 5.07 -6.99
N ASP A 94 7.36 4.59 -5.79
CA ASP A 94 7.22 3.17 -5.43
C ASP A 94 6.08 2.95 -4.43
N TYR A 95 4.97 3.66 -4.63
CA TYR A 95 3.80 3.53 -3.79
C TYR A 95 3.26 2.08 -3.79
N PRO A 96 2.75 1.58 -2.64
CA PRO A 96 2.17 0.25 -2.55
C PRO A 96 0.83 0.19 -3.30
N HIS A 97 0.60 -0.88 -4.06
CA HIS A 97 -0.68 -1.07 -4.75
C HIS A 97 -1.84 -1.27 -3.77
N VAL A 98 -1.60 -1.93 -2.64
CA VAL A 98 -2.58 -2.14 -1.57
C VAL A 98 -2.01 -1.69 -0.23
N VAL A 99 -2.80 -0.97 0.55
CA VAL A 99 -2.52 -0.62 1.95
C VAL A 99 -3.53 -1.29 2.87
N TYR A 100 -3.10 -1.66 4.07
CA TYR A 100 -3.95 -2.31 5.07
C TYR A 100 -4.27 -1.32 6.19
N VAL A 101 -5.54 -1.10 6.45
CA VAL A 101 -6.01 -0.13 7.43
C VAL A 101 -6.72 -0.82 8.57
N LYS A 102 -6.28 -0.50 9.79
CA LYS A 102 -6.97 -0.91 11.02
C LYS A 102 -7.37 0.34 11.80
N GLY A 103 -8.64 0.49 12.02
CA GLY A 103 -9.24 1.69 12.62
C GLY A 103 -10.05 2.49 11.61
N ASP A 104 -10.55 3.63 12.06
CA ASP A 104 -11.38 4.54 11.27
C ASP A 104 -10.62 5.84 11.08
N ILE A 105 -10.17 6.08 9.87
CA ILE A 105 -9.42 7.28 9.48
C ILE A 105 -9.74 7.64 8.03
N ASP A 106 -9.91 8.92 7.76
CA ASP A 106 -9.91 9.46 6.41
C ASP A 106 -8.49 9.93 6.06
N PHE A 107 -7.85 9.21 5.14
CA PHE A 107 -6.48 9.51 4.71
C PHE A 107 -6.37 10.74 3.82
N ASN A 108 -7.47 11.26 3.32
CA ASN A 108 -7.49 12.34 2.34
C ASN A 108 -7.95 13.67 2.93
N CYS A 109 -8.08 13.74 4.26
CA CYS A 109 -8.35 14.96 5.00
C CYS A 109 -7.33 15.20 6.11
N GLY A 110 -7.37 16.40 6.71
CA GLY A 110 -6.52 16.77 7.83
C GLY A 110 -5.13 17.28 7.46
N HIS A 111 -4.38 17.64 8.50
CA HIS A 111 -3.00 18.09 8.40
C HIS A 111 -2.06 16.95 8.72
N TRP A 112 -1.18 16.57 7.79
CA TRP A 112 -0.31 15.40 7.91
C TRP A 112 1.10 15.81 8.30
N LEU A 113 1.62 15.17 9.35
CA LEU A 113 2.97 15.37 9.85
C LEU A 113 3.71 14.03 9.91
N SER A 114 4.76 13.88 9.11
CA SER A 114 5.64 12.72 9.20
C SER A 114 6.67 12.91 10.30
N MET A 115 6.73 11.95 11.25
CA MET A 115 7.72 11.94 12.31
C MET A 115 8.62 10.72 12.21
N VAL A 116 9.93 10.98 12.09
CA VAL A 116 10.95 9.94 12.00
C VAL A 116 11.99 10.19 13.09
N GLY A 117 12.39 9.14 13.79
CA GLY A 117 13.37 9.24 14.85
C GLY A 117 14.17 7.95 15.05
N THR A 118 15.07 7.98 16.03
CA THR A 118 15.86 6.82 16.44
C THR A 118 15.00 5.80 17.20
N ARG A 119 15.35 4.52 17.12
CA ARG A 119 14.74 3.44 17.90
C ARG A 119 15.03 3.56 19.43
N LYS A 120 16.04 4.35 19.80
CA LYS A 120 16.39 4.61 21.20
C LYS A 120 16.20 6.10 21.46
N ALA A 121 14.97 6.48 21.84
CA ALA A 121 14.66 7.83 22.23
C ALA A 121 15.42 8.21 23.51
N THR A 122 15.79 9.49 23.60
CA THR A 122 16.34 10.07 24.83
C THR A 122 15.22 10.78 25.59
N PRO A 123 15.33 10.97 26.94
CA PRO A 123 14.35 11.75 27.69
C PRO A 123 14.14 13.18 27.16
N TYR A 124 15.14 13.73 26.49
CA TYR A 124 15.02 15.01 25.80
C TYR A 124 14.16 14.87 24.54
N GLY A 125 14.40 13.82 23.72
CA GLY A 125 13.62 13.56 22.52
C GLY A 125 12.14 13.34 22.82
N ASP A 126 11.82 12.57 23.87
CA ASP A 126 10.45 12.34 24.33
C ASP A 126 9.75 13.67 24.68
N LYS A 127 10.40 14.52 25.49
CA LYS A 127 9.85 15.85 25.85
C LYS A 127 9.64 16.77 24.65
N VAL A 128 10.54 16.71 23.67
CA VAL A 128 10.40 17.49 22.42
C VAL A 128 9.22 16.99 21.62
N CYS A 129 9.05 15.67 21.48
CA CYS A 129 7.90 15.08 20.78
C CYS A 129 6.58 15.45 21.45
N ASP A 130 6.47 15.26 22.78
CA ASP A 130 5.27 15.58 23.55
C ASP A 130 4.86 17.06 23.39
N ARG A 131 5.85 17.95 23.53
CA ARG A 131 5.61 19.38 23.41
C ARG A 131 5.20 19.77 21.99
N LEU A 132 5.95 19.31 20.97
CA LEU A 132 5.71 19.64 19.56
C LEU A 132 4.32 19.18 19.12
N ILE A 133 3.98 17.91 19.42
CA ILE A 133 2.68 17.35 19.04
C ILE A 133 1.55 18.04 19.82
N GLY A 134 1.73 18.30 21.11
CA GLY A 134 0.74 19.01 21.93
C GLY A 134 0.45 20.43 21.40
N GLU A 135 1.49 21.19 21.06
CA GLU A 135 1.35 22.54 20.49
C GLU A 135 0.71 22.51 19.09
N LEU A 136 1.12 21.56 18.23
CA LEU A 136 0.54 21.43 16.89
C LEU A 136 -0.91 20.96 16.92
N ALA A 137 -1.26 20.00 17.76
CA ALA A 137 -2.65 19.53 17.90
C ALA A 137 -3.59 20.61 18.43
N ALA A 138 -3.09 21.57 19.21
CA ALA A 138 -3.87 22.72 19.65
C ALA A 138 -4.18 23.71 18.50
N ILE A 139 -3.29 23.79 17.50
CA ILE A 139 -3.46 24.66 16.31
C ILE A 139 -4.24 23.93 15.21
N PHE A 140 -3.98 22.63 15.03
CA PHE A 140 -4.56 21.78 14.00
C PHE A 140 -5.31 20.61 14.65
N PRO A 141 -6.62 20.76 14.95
CA PRO A 141 -7.42 19.73 15.61
C PRO A 141 -7.54 18.41 14.79
N ASP A 142 -7.31 18.50 13.49
CA ASP A 142 -7.33 17.42 12.52
C ASP A 142 -5.91 16.90 12.17
N LEU A 143 -4.92 17.14 13.05
CA LEU A 143 -3.55 16.70 12.86
C LEU A 143 -3.45 15.17 12.83
N VAL A 144 -2.87 14.65 11.77
CA VAL A 144 -2.52 13.23 11.61
C VAL A 144 -1.00 13.06 11.68
N VAL A 145 -0.53 12.28 12.64
CA VAL A 145 0.91 11.98 12.78
C VAL A 145 1.22 10.64 12.13
N VAL A 146 2.12 10.65 11.16
CA VAL A 146 2.62 9.47 10.45
C VAL A 146 3.98 9.07 10.99
N SER A 147 4.11 7.84 11.44
CA SER A 147 5.36 7.32 11.97
C SER A 147 5.57 5.85 11.55
N GLY A 148 6.83 5.41 11.52
CA GLY A 148 7.19 4.04 11.14
C GLY A 148 6.97 3.02 12.24
N LEU A 149 6.38 3.36 13.39
CA LEU A 149 6.13 2.49 14.56
C LEU A 149 7.37 1.63 14.92
N ALA A 150 8.56 2.24 14.91
CA ALA A 150 9.80 1.55 15.24
C ALA A 150 9.90 1.29 16.77
N TYR A 151 10.22 0.03 17.15
CA TYR A 151 10.44 -0.39 18.53
C TYR A 151 11.88 -0.13 18.97
#